data_48e0cb7c5e3af47a503115349bc77c86
#
_entry.id   48e0cb7c5e3af47a503115349bc77c86
#
_cell.length_a   1.000
_cell.length_b   1.000
_cell.length_c   1.000
_cell.angle_alpha   90.00
_cell.angle_beta   90.00
_cell.angle_gamma   90.00
#
_symmetry.space_group_name_H-M   'P 1'
#
loop_
_entity.id
_entity.type
_entity.pdbx_description
1 polymer ?
#
loop_
_entity_poly.entity_id
_entity_poly.type
_entity_poly.pdbx_seq_one_letter_code
_entity_poly.pdbx_strand_id
1 'polypeptide(L)'
;MTFNELNIAEPILRAVCEKGYNEPTPIQEQAIPVVLRGKDIFGIAQTGTGKTAAFAIPILQHLLKKNEQNIAAEPASTNEPGRARRNRRGRSHGKKEYRAIRALILTPTRELALQINDCFTDYGKYTGLRHTAIFGGVKQHPQTEKLRQGVDILIATPGRLLDLIGQDEVRLESLTHFVLDEADRMLDMG
;
A
#
# COMPACT_ATOMS: atom_id res chain seq x y z
N MET A 1 -0.18 14.58 -22.27
CA MET A 1 0.44 14.70 -20.91
C MET A 1 1.31 13.48 -20.68
N THR A 2 2.47 13.62 -20.08
CA THR A 2 3.35 12.50 -19.73
C THR A 2 3.30 12.22 -18.22
N PHE A 3 3.74 11.05 -17.77
CA PHE A 3 3.82 10.75 -16.33
C PHE A 3 4.76 11.72 -15.57
N ASN A 4 5.77 12.28 -16.24
CA ASN A 4 6.66 13.29 -15.68
C ASN A 4 5.91 14.57 -15.24
N GLU A 5 4.86 14.94 -15.95
CA GLU A 5 4.07 16.14 -15.67
C GLU A 5 3.07 15.94 -14.49
N LEU A 6 2.88 14.70 -14.04
CA LEU A 6 1.97 14.37 -12.93
C LEU A 6 2.60 14.54 -11.53
N ASN A 7 3.84 15.04 -11.44
CA ASN A 7 4.57 15.21 -10.17
C ASN A 7 4.68 13.91 -9.34
N ILE A 8 4.92 12.79 -10.02
CA ILE A 8 5.12 11.47 -9.41
C ILE A 8 6.56 11.38 -8.89
N ALA A 9 6.74 10.80 -7.71
CA ALA A 9 8.05 10.60 -7.09
C ALA A 9 8.92 9.68 -7.95
N GLU A 10 10.22 10.00 -8.04
CA GLU A 10 11.19 9.31 -8.89
C GLU A 10 11.18 7.77 -8.78
N PRO A 11 11.12 7.16 -7.57
CA PRO A 11 11.09 5.69 -7.46
C PRO A 11 9.87 5.05 -8.15
N ILE A 12 8.72 5.73 -8.12
CA ILE A 12 7.48 5.24 -8.75
C ILE A 12 7.53 5.49 -10.25
N LEU A 13 7.95 6.69 -10.65
CA LEU A 13 8.09 7.08 -12.05
C LEU A 13 9.02 6.12 -12.80
N ARG A 14 10.18 5.80 -12.22
CA ARG A 14 11.11 4.82 -12.76
C ARG A 14 10.45 3.45 -12.97
N ALA A 15 9.68 2.96 -11.99
CA ALA A 15 9.00 1.69 -12.10
C ALA A 15 7.93 1.69 -13.20
N VAL A 16 7.19 2.79 -13.38
CA VAL A 16 6.19 2.97 -14.44
C VAL A 16 6.86 2.98 -15.82
N CYS A 17 7.98 3.70 -15.98
CA CYS A 17 8.73 3.74 -17.23
C CYS A 17 9.35 2.38 -17.60
N GLU A 18 9.85 1.62 -16.63
CA GLU A 18 10.38 0.25 -16.87
C GLU A 18 9.29 -0.72 -17.37
N LYS A 19 8.02 -0.46 -17.09
CA LYS A 19 6.87 -1.20 -17.64
C LYS A 19 6.49 -0.74 -19.04
N GLY A 20 7.16 0.26 -19.60
CA GLY A 20 6.87 0.80 -20.93
C GLY A 20 5.69 1.77 -20.96
N TYR A 21 5.21 2.23 -19.81
CA TYR A 21 4.16 3.24 -19.74
C TYR A 21 4.77 4.64 -19.81
N ASN A 22 4.68 5.25 -20.98
CA ASN A 22 5.22 6.60 -21.23
C ASN A 22 4.14 7.68 -21.05
N GLU A 23 2.92 7.37 -21.41
CA GLU A 23 1.78 8.28 -21.37
C GLU A 23 0.66 7.72 -20.48
N PRO A 24 0.08 8.54 -19.61
CA PRO A 24 -1.07 8.12 -18.83
C PRO A 24 -2.33 7.97 -19.70
N THR A 25 -3.16 7.01 -19.34
CA THR A 25 -4.49 6.87 -19.94
C THR A 25 -5.42 8.00 -19.49
N PRO A 26 -6.54 8.27 -20.19
CA PRO A 26 -7.48 9.34 -19.83
C PRO A 26 -7.97 9.27 -18.38
N ILE A 27 -8.22 8.07 -17.84
CA ILE A 27 -8.62 7.91 -16.41
C ILE A 27 -7.48 8.23 -15.48
N GLN A 28 -6.24 7.92 -15.83
CA GLN A 28 -5.05 8.22 -15.01
C GLN A 28 -4.77 9.72 -15.02
N GLU A 29 -4.84 10.41 -16.15
CA GLU A 29 -4.68 11.86 -16.25
C GLU A 29 -5.68 12.62 -15.37
N GLN A 30 -6.91 12.15 -15.31
CA GLN A 30 -7.96 12.78 -14.49
C GLN A 30 -7.86 12.43 -13.02
N ALA A 31 -7.60 11.15 -12.68
CA ALA A 31 -7.68 10.66 -11.31
C ALA A 31 -6.40 10.94 -10.51
N ILE A 32 -5.22 10.69 -11.07
CA ILE A 32 -3.95 10.80 -10.33
C ILE A 32 -3.78 12.18 -9.69
N PRO A 33 -3.94 13.31 -10.41
CA PRO A 33 -3.75 14.62 -9.79
C PRO A 33 -4.79 14.93 -8.71
N VAL A 34 -6.01 14.40 -8.79
CA VAL A 34 -7.06 14.60 -7.80
C VAL A 34 -6.72 13.87 -6.50
N VAL A 35 -6.34 12.58 -6.61
CA VAL A 35 -5.96 11.78 -5.44
C VAL A 35 -4.67 12.31 -4.81
N LEU A 36 -3.69 12.75 -5.60
CA LEU A 36 -2.45 13.36 -5.08
C LEU A 36 -2.70 14.64 -4.26
N ARG A 37 -3.82 15.34 -4.51
CA ARG A 37 -4.27 16.47 -3.68
C ARG A 37 -5.06 16.05 -2.42
N GLY A 38 -5.16 14.73 -2.15
CA GLY A 38 -5.88 14.19 -1.00
C GLY A 38 -7.41 14.29 -1.12
N LYS A 39 -7.93 14.31 -2.36
CA LYS A 39 -9.37 14.33 -2.61
C LYS A 39 -9.88 12.93 -2.88
N ASP A 40 -11.11 12.65 -2.43
CA ASP A 40 -11.82 11.43 -2.79
C ASP A 40 -12.29 11.50 -4.23
N ILE A 41 -12.37 10.33 -4.87
CA ILE A 41 -12.86 10.23 -6.25
C ILE A 41 -13.84 9.06 -6.37
N PHE A 42 -14.77 9.21 -7.29
CA PHE A 42 -15.60 8.14 -7.81
C PHE A 42 -15.31 8.00 -9.30
N GLY A 43 -14.66 6.90 -9.69
CA GLY A 43 -14.18 6.68 -11.05
C GLY A 43 -14.97 5.59 -11.76
N ILE A 44 -15.55 5.93 -12.90
CA ILE A 44 -16.22 4.97 -13.79
C ILE A 44 -15.39 4.84 -15.06
N ALA A 45 -14.87 3.63 -15.31
CA ALA A 45 -14.12 3.33 -16.52
C ALA A 45 -14.18 1.83 -16.81
N GLN A 46 -14.09 1.45 -18.08
CA GLN A 46 -14.09 0.05 -18.50
C GLN A 46 -12.88 -0.72 -17.95
N THR A 47 -12.98 -2.05 -17.90
CA THR A 47 -11.86 -2.93 -17.55
C THR A 47 -10.74 -2.77 -18.58
N GLY A 48 -9.47 -2.78 -18.12
CA GLY A 48 -8.31 -2.61 -19.02
C GLY A 48 -7.94 -1.16 -19.34
N THR A 49 -8.66 -0.16 -18.84
CA THR A 49 -8.36 1.28 -19.09
C THR A 49 -7.29 1.86 -18.17
N GLY A 50 -6.72 1.05 -17.26
CA GLY A 50 -5.66 1.50 -16.34
C GLY A 50 -6.17 2.06 -15.01
N LYS A 51 -7.40 1.75 -14.57
CA LYS A 51 -7.95 2.13 -13.26
C LYS A 51 -7.03 1.79 -12.09
N THR A 52 -6.43 0.59 -12.10
CA THR A 52 -5.55 0.14 -11.01
C THR A 52 -4.37 1.08 -10.81
N ALA A 53 -3.70 1.50 -11.88
CA ALA A 53 -2.61 2.47 -11.82
C ALA A 53 -3.10 3.85 -11.34
N ALA A 54 -4.32 4.24 -11.71
CA ALA A 54 -4.91 5.52 -11.34
C ALA A 54 -5.06 5.71 -9.82
N PHE A 55 -5.28 4.63 -9.06
CA PHE A 55 -5.28 4.69 -7.59
C PHE A 55 -3.98 4.18 -6.95
N ALA A 56 -3.31 3.18 -7.52
CA ALA A 56 -2.10 2.60 -6.92
C ALA A 56 -0.94 3.60 -6.89
N ILE A 57 -0.69 4.33 -7.97
CA ILE A 57 0.40 5.32 -8.07
C ILE A 57 0.28 6.40 -6.99
N PRO A 58 -0.86 7.12 -6.83
CA PRO A 58 -0.96 8.15 -5.79
C PRO A 58 -0.94 7.58 -4.37
N ILE A 59 -1.49 6.39 -4.12
CA ILE A 59 -1.38 5.72 -2.81
C ILE A 59 0.07 5.46 -2.46
N LEU A 60 0.85 4.86 -3.38
CA LEU A 60 2.29 4.63 -3.18
C LEU A 60 3.02 5.94 -2.86
N GLN A 61 2.73 7.02 -3.59
CA GLN A 61 3.36 8.32 -3.37
C GLN A 61 3.02 8.93 -2.01
N HIS A 62 1.77 8.88 -1.57
CA HIS A 62 1.38 9.39 -0.26
C HIS A 62 2.06 8.62 0.87
N LEU A 63 2.10 7.29 0.76
CA LEU A 63 2.73 6.43 1.76
C LEU A 63 4.25 6.62 1.80
N LEU A 64 4.90 6.83 0.64
CA LEU A 64 6.32 7.10 0.52
C LEU A 64 6.69 8.43 1.20
N LYS A 65 6.01 9.53 0.88
CA LYS A 65 6.22 10.85 1.49
C LYS A 65 6.06 10.84 3.00
N LYS A 66 5.07 10.10 3.52
CA LYS A 66 4.84 9.97 4.96
C LYS A 66 5.99 9.22 5.65
N ASN A 67 6.58 8.22 4.99
CA ASN A 67 7.75 7.53 5.53
C ASN A 67 8.96 8.46 5.60
N GLU A 68 9.23 9.25 4.55
CA GLU A 68 10.32 10.23 4.52
C GLU A 68 10.17 11.27 5.64
N GLN A 69 8.97 11.77 5.88
CA GLN A 69 8.67 12.72 6.95
C GLN A 69 8.90 12.12 8.34
N ASN A 70 8.53 10.85 8.56
CA ASN A 70 8.75 10.17 9.83
C ASN A 70 10.23 9.94 10.12
N ILE A 71 11.02 9.59 9.10
CA ILE A 71 12.49 9.43 9.22
C ILE A 71 13.15 10.78 9.52
N ALA A 72 12.70 11.87 8.90
CA ALA A 72 13.23 13.21 9.14
C ALA A 72 12.83 13.79 10.50
N ALA A 73 11.76 13.30 11.12
CA ALA A 73 11.25 13.75 12.41
C ALA A 73 11.86 13.02 13.63
N GLU A 74 12.62 11.93 13.43
CA GLU A 74 13.38 11.32 14.53
C GLU A 74 14.56 12.25 14.94
N PRO A 75 14.59 12.79 16.17
CA PRO A 75 15.71 13.62 16.61
C PRO A 75 16.98 12.76 16.60
N ALA A 76 18.01 13.22 15.89
CA ALA A 76 19.35 12.67 15.98
C ALA A 76 19.72 12.56 17.47
N SER A 77 19.83 11.35 17.98
CA SER A 77 20.29 11.13 19.35
C SER A 77 21.69 11.73 19.48
N THR A 78 21.79 12.84 20.19
CA THR A 78 23.04 13.47 20.56
C THR A 78 23.88 12.45 21.27
N ASN A 79 24.93 11.98 20.65
CA ASN A 79 26.03 11.26 21.28
C ASN A 79 26.76 12.23 22.22
N GLU A 80 26.37 12.30 23.48
CA GLU A 80 27.25 12.82 24.51
C GLU A 80 28.27 11.76 24.88
N PRO A 81 29.59 12.04 24.79
CA PRO A 81 30.63 11.14 25.26
C PRO A 81 30.84 11.34 26.76
N GLY A 82 30.34 10.43 27.56
CA GLY A 82 30.79 10.39 28.96
C GLY A 82 29.77 9.88 29.96
N ARG A 83 29.71 8.55 30.12
CA ARG A 83 29.66 7.87 31.42
C ARG A 83 29.60 6.36 31.23
N ALA A 84 30.68 5.71 31.64
CA ALA A 84 30.77 4.26 31.74
C ALA A 84 29.57 3.69 32.52
N ARG A 85 28.72 2.89 31.89
CA ARG A 85 27.75 2.05 32.57
C ARG A 85 27.99 0.58 32.24
N ARG A 86 28.36 -0.11 33.31
CA ARG A 86 28.56 -1.54 33.48
C ARG A 86 27.49 -2.38 32.74
N ASN A 87 27.98 -3.39 32.05
CA ASN A 87 27.37 -4.67 31.70
C ASN A 87 25.90 -4.87 32.13
N ARG A 88 24.99 -4.75 31.19
CA ARG A 88 23.80 -5.57 31.15
C ARG A 88 23.77 -6.23 29.77
N ARG A 89 24.19 -7.51 29.73
CA ARG A 89 23.85 -8.42 28.64
C ARG A 89 22.31 -8.59 28.63
N GLY A 90 21.58 -7.63 28.08
CA GLY A 90 20.19 -7.74 27.70
C GLY A 90 20.20 -7.96 26.21
N ARG A 91 19.72 -9.12 25.76
CA ARG A 91 19.38 -9.39 24.36
C ARG A 91 18.55 -8.21 23.86
N SER A 92 19.13 -7.37 23.03
CA SER A 92 18.41 -6.43 22.20
C SER A 92 17.57 -7.30 21.24
N HIS A 93 16.36 -7.64 21.65
CA HIS A 93 15.31 -7.94 20.71
C HIS A 93 15.10 -6.63 19.97
N GLY A 94 15.62 -6.54 18.75
CA GLY A 94 15.33 -5.43 17.85
C GLY A 94 13.81 -5.22 17.91
N LYS A 95 13.37 -4.03 18.30
CA LYS A 95 11.97 -3.64 18.23
C LYS A 95 11.55 -3.93 16.79
N LYS A 96 10.80 -5.00 16.56
CA LYS A 96 10.18 -5.31 15.29
C LYS A 96 9.25 -4.14 15.05
N GLU A 97 9.65 -3.22 14.20
CA GLU A 97 8.86 -2.05 13.83
C GLU A 97 7.55 -2.58 13.28
N TYR A 98 6.49 -2.46 14.07
CA TYR A 98 5.16 -2.93 13.67
C TYR A 98 4.65 -2.00 12.57
N ARG A 99 4.74 -2.45 11.32
CA ARG A 99 4.18 -1.71 10.20
C ARG A 99 2.66 -1.85 10.24
N ALA A 100 2.00 -0.73 10.43
CA ALA A 100 0.55 -0.68 10.41
C ALA A 100 0.03 -0.63 8.98
N ILE A 101 -1.13 -1.24 8.74
CA ILE A 101 -1.84 -1.16 7.45
C ILE A 101 -2.36 0.27 7.28
N ARG A 102 -1.90 0.95 6.23
CA ARG A 102 -2.24 2.35 5.93
C ARG A 102 -3.13 2.49 4.71
N ALA A 103 -3.12 1.50 3.81
CA ALA A 103 -4.02 1.44 2.67
C ALA A 103 -4.71 0.09 2.61
N LEU A 104 -6.01 0.10 2.32
CA LEU A 104 -6.84 -1.08 2.09
C LEU A 104 -7.52 -0.96 0.74
N ILE A 105 -7.37 -2.00 -0.09
CA ILE A 105 -8.07 -2.15 -1.35
C ILE A 105 -9.00 -3.36 -1.24
N LEU A 106 -10.29 -3.15 -1.37
CA LEU A 106 -11.28 -4.22 -1.45
C LEU A 106 -11.64 -4.50 -2.91
N THR A 107 -11.74 -5.78 -3.23
CA THR A 107 -12.10 -6.27 -4.56
C THR A 107 -12.93 -7.54 -4.45
N PRO A 108 -13.91 -7.79 -5.34
CA PRO A 108 -14.85 -8.89 -5.19
C PRO A 108 -14.21 -10.27 -5.36
N THR A 109 -13.15 -10.40 -6.16
CA THR A 109 -12.61 -11.71 -6.53
C THR A 109 -11.14 -11.87 -6.18
N ARG A 110 -10.74 -13.13 -6.02
CA ARG A 110 -9.34 -13.54 -5.80
C ARG A 110 -8.44 -13.11 -6.96
N GLU A 111 -8.91 -13.29 -8.19
CA GLU A 111 -8.17 -12.98 -9.40
C GLU A 111 -7.82 -11.50 -9.48
N LEU A 112 -8.80 -10.64 -9.19
CA LEU A 112 -8.57 -9.19 -9.12
C LEU A 112 -7.63 -8.82 -7.98
N ALA A 113 -7.76 -9.44 -6.82
CA ALA A 113 -6.85 -9.20 -5.70
C ALA A 113 -5.39 -9.52 -6.07
N LEU A 114 -5.15 -10.60 -6.82
CA LEU A 114 -3.84 -10.95 -7.33
C LEU A 114 -3.33 -9.96 -8.37
N GLN A 115 -4.16 -9.58 -9.34
CA GLN A 115 -3.79 -8.59 -10.36
C GLN A 115 -3.44 -7.23 -9.75
N ILE A 116 -4.21 -6.78 -8.76
CA ILE A 116 -3.92 -5.53 -8.03
C ILE A 116 -2.60 -5.67 -7.25
N ASN A 117 -2.38 -6.81 -6.59
CA ASN A 117 -1.14 -7.07 -5.86
C ASN A 117 0.08 -7.02 -6.79
N ASP A 118 -0.02 -7.59 -8.00
CA ASP A 118 1.04 -7.53 -9.00
C ASP A 118 1.30 -6.09 -9.47
N CYS A 119 0.25 -5.28 -9.63
CA CYS A 119 0.40 -3.85 -9.92
C CYS A 119 1.17 -3.11 -8.82
N PHE A 120 0.88 -3.38 -7.54
CA PHE A 120 1.65 -2.80 -6.43
C PHE A 120 3.10 -3.32 -6.38
N THR A 121 3.35 -4.57 -6.77
CA THR A 121 4.71 -5.10 -6.93
C THR A 121 5.47 -4.32 -7.99
N ASP A 122 4.84 -4.12 -9.14
CA ASP A 122 5.45 -3.43 -10.28
C ASP A 122 5.73 -1.95 -9.97
N TYR A 123 4.70 -1.19 -9.62
CA TYR A 123 4.85 0.26 -9.39
C TYR A 123 5.57 0.61 -8.09
N GLY A 124 5.48 -0.26 -7.07
CA GLY A 124 6.11 -0.08 -5.76
C GLY A 124 7.54 -0.59 -5.66
N LYS A 125 8.11 -1.15 -6.73
CA LYS A 125 9.41 -1.85 -6.78
C LYS A 125 10.56 -1.12 -6.07
N TYR A 126 10.60 0.19 -6.16
CA TYR A 126 11.68 1.03 -5.62
C TYR A 126 11.28 1.86 -4.39
N THR A 127 10.09 1.61 -3.82
CA THR A 127 9.54 2.42 -2.70
C THR A 127 9.86 1.86 -1.31
N GLY A 128 10.24 0.58 -1.22
CA GLY A 128 10.39 -0.13 0.05
C GLY A 128 9.08 -0.35 0.82
N LEU A 129 7.94 0.01 0.23
CA LEU A 129 6.61 -0.27 0.78
C LEU A 129 6.29 -1.76 0.66
N ARG A 130 5.64 -2.31 1.69
CA ARG A 130 5.24 -3.72 1.73
C ARG A 130 3.74 -3.84 1.49
N HIS A 131 3.37 -4.78 0.67
CA HIS A 131 1.97 -5.09 0.38
C HIS A 131 1.71 -6.59 0.39
N THR A 132 0.46 -6.98 0.56
CA THR A 132 0.04 -8.38 0.43
C THR A 132 -1.43 -8.46 0.04
N ALA A 133 -1.80 -9.56 -0.64
CA ALA A 133 -3.18 -9.89 -0.91
C ALA A 133 -3.67 -11.00 0.02
N ILE A 134 -4.92 -10.87 0.52
CA ILE A 134 -5.64 -11.87 1.31
C ILE A 134 -6.99 -12.19 0.65
N PHE A 135 -7.29 -13.47 0.51
CA PHE A 135 -8.51 -13.95 -0.13
C PHE A 135 -8.87 -15.36 0.32
N GLY A 136 -10.14 -15.74 0.16
CA GLY A 136 -10.66 -17.05 0.50
C GLY A 136 -10.21 -18.17 -0.46
N GLY A 137 -10.60 -19.41 -0.13
CA GLY A 137 -10.34 -20.59 -0.97
C GLY A 137 -8.90 -21.11 -0.95
N VAL A 138 -8.03 -20.58 -0.10
CA VAL A 138 -6.65 -21.03 0.10
C VAL A 138 -6.28 -21.06 1.57
N LYS A 139 -5.19 -21.76 1.91
CA LYS A 139 -4.68 -21.83 3.29
C LYS A 139 -4.43 -20.42 3.84
N GLN A 140 -4.92 -20.19 5.07
CA GLN A 140 -4.79 -18.91 5.75
C GLN A 140 -3.37 -18.63 6.23
N HIS A 141 -2.67 -19.63 6.75
CA HIS A 141 -1.38 -19.50 7.43
C HIS A 141 -0.33 -18.66 6.65
N PRO A 142 -0.10 -18.86 5.34
CA PRO A 142 0.87 -18.03 4.61
C PRO A 142 0.46 -16.55 4.52
N GLN A 143 -0.86 -16.26 4.56
CA GLN A 143 -1.36 -14.89 4.53
C GLN A 143 -1.15 -14.21 5.88
N THR A 144 -1.48 -14.90 6.98
CA THR A 144 -1.26 -14.38 8.34
C THR A 144 0.23 -14.18 8.66
N GLU A 145 1.11 -15.05 8.17
CA GLU A 145 2.55 -14.83 8.30
C GLU A 145 3.02 -13.51 7.66
N LYS A 146 2.58 -13.23 6.43
CA LYS A 146 2.89 -11.97 5.75
C LYS A 146 2.35 -10.76 6.51
N LEU A 147 1.11 -10.84 7.03
CA LEU A 147 0.52 -9.78 7.86
C LEU A 147 1.33 -9.53 9.13
N ARG A 148 1.76 -10.59 9.82
CA ARG A 148 2.60 -10.50 11.03
C ARG A 148 4.00 -9.93 10.76
N GLN A 149 4.51 -10.03 9.54
CA GLN A 149 5.74 -9.35 9.11
C GLN A 149 5.56 -7.84 8.96
N GLY A 150 4.30 -7.37 8.95
CA GLY A 150 3.90 -5.99 8.78
C GLY A 150 3.86 -5.57 7.30
N VAL A 151 2.72 -5.02 6.90
CA VAL A 151 2.46 -4.51 5.56
C VAL A 151 1.89 -3.09 5.63
N ASP A 152 2.21 -2.29 4.63
CA ASP A 152 1.70 -0.93 4.49
C ASP A 152 0.37 -0.91 3.72
N ILE A 153 0.21 -1.85 2.78
CA ILE A 153 -0.92 -1.92 1.86
C ILE A 153 -1.50 -3.33 1.91
N LEU A 154 -2.80 -3.41 2.15
CA LEU A 154 -3.55 -4.65 2.17
C LEU A 154 -4.55 -4.67 1.01
N ILE A 155 -4.48 -5.69 0.18
CA ILE A 155 -5.48 -5.99 -0.85
C ILE A 155 -6.31 -7.16 -0.34
N ALA A 156 -7.65 -7.09 -0.40
CA ALA A 156 -8.47 -8.10 0.23
C ALA A 156 -9.78 -8.38 -0.53
N THR A 157 -10.24 -9.63 -0.44
CA THR A 157 -11.65 -9.95 -0.68
C THR A 157 -12.44 -9.83 0.62
N PRO A 158 -13.71 -9.37 0.60
CA PRO A 158 -14.47 -9.04 1.80
C PRO A 158 -14.55 -10.18 2.83
N GLY A 159 -14.89 -11.40 2.41
CA GLY A 159 -15.07 -12.53 3.33
C GLY A 159 -13.80 -12.86 4.13
N ARG A 160 -12.62 -12.95 3.46
CA ARG A 160 -11.35 -13.22 4.14
C ARG A 160 -10.91 -12.06 5.02
N LEU A 161 -11.19 -10.83 4.62
CA LEU A 161 -10.88 -9.66 5.45
C LEU A 161 -11.65 -9.71 6.76
N LEU A 162 -12.96 -9.91 6.72
CA LEU A 162 -13.82 -10.01 7.92
C LEU A 162 -13.39 -11.16 8.82
N ASP A 163 -13.06 -12.31 8.24
CA ASP A 163 -12.57 -13.48 8.96
C ASP A 163 -11.28 -13.16 9.74
N LEU A 164 -10.31 -12.49 9.11
CA LEU A 164 -9.04 -12.13 9.75
C LEU A 164 -9.15 -10.95 10.74
N ILE A 165 -10.09 -10.04 10.54
CA ILE A 165 -10.43 -9.00 11.53
C ILE A 165 -11.02 -9.68 12.78
N GLY A 166 -11.96 -10.61 12.60
CA GLY A 166 -12.56 -11.37 13.71
C GLY A 166 -11.55 -12.20 14.51
N GLN A 167 -10.42 -12.57 13.90
CA GLN A 167 -9.31 -13.28 14.54
C GLN A 167 -8.22 -12.34 15.11
N ASP A 168 -8.40 -11.03 15.07
CA ASP A 168 -7.41 -10.01 15.49
C ASP A 168 -6.06 -10.07 14.73
N GLU A 169 -6.05 -10.67 13.53
CA GLU A 169 -4.87 -10.74 12.65
C GLU A 169 -4.75 -9.51 11.73
N VAL A 170 -5.83 -8.75 11.54
CA VAL A 170 -5.89 -7.51 10.77
C VAL A 170 -6.43 -6.40 11.65
N ARG A 171 -5.68 -5.30 11.71
CA ARG A 171 -6.06 -4.06 12.42
C ARG A 171 -6.00 -2.89 11.45
N LEU A 172 -7.02 -2.04 11.46
CA LEU A 172 -7.21 -0.97 10.48
C LEU A 172 -7.21 0.44 11.11
N GLU A 173 -6.80 0.58 12.38
CA GLU A 173 -6.82 1.86 13.10
C GLU A 173 -5.91 2.93 12.46
N SER A 174 -4.91 2.51 11.70
CA SER A 174 -3.96 3.40 11.02
C SER A 174 -4.31 3.66 9.55
N LEU A 175 -5.49 3.21 9.11
CA LEU A 175 -5.92 3.33 7.73
C LEU A 175 -6.08 4.80 7.31
N THR A 176 -5.44 5.16 6.22
CA THR A 176 -5.51 6.50 5.62
C THR A 176 -6.05 6.50 4.20
N HIS A 177 -6.02 5.35 3.52
CA HIS A 177 -6.50 5.18 2.16
C HIS A 177 -7.40 3.95 2.08
N PHE A 178 -8.56 4.12 1.48
CA PHE A 178 -9.51 3.05 1.25
C PHE A 178 -10.00 3.08 -0.20
N VAL A 179 -9.94 1.93 -0.86
CA VAL A 179 -10.39 1.77 -2.26
C VAL A 179 -11.38 0.61 -2.34
N LEU A 180 -12.49 0.86 -3.03
CA LEU A 180 -13.41 -0.19 -3.48
C LEU A 180 -13.24 -0.33 -4.99
N ASP A 181 -12.63 -1.43 -5.43
CA ASP A 181 -12.50 -1.73 -6.85
C ASP A 181 -13.62 -2.70 -7.27
N GLU A 182 -14.27 -2.43 -8.40
CA GLU A 182 -15.48 -3.13 -8.87
C GLU A 182 -16.60 -3.18 -7.80
N ALA A 183 -16.89 -2.02 -7.18
CA ALA A 183 -17.88 -1.90 -6.11
C ALA A 183 -19.29 -2.33 -6.54
N ASP A 184 -19.68 -2.11 -7.79
CA ASP A 184 -20.90 -2.59 -8.41
C ASP A 184 -21.02 -4.11 -8.30
N ARG A 185 -19.98 -4.85 -8.64
CA ARG A 185 -19.97 -6.32 -8.51
C ARG A 185 -20.02 -6.78 -7.06
N MET A 186 -19.43 -6.03 -6.13
CA MET A 186 -19.53 -6.37 -4.71
C MET A 186 -20.95 -6.21 -4.17
N LEU A 187 -21.70 -5.21 -4.65
CA LEU A 187 -23.10 -5.00 -4.30
C LEU A 187 -24.01 -6.10 -4.88
N ASP A 188 -23.71 -6.59 -6.08
CA ASP A 188 -24.48 -7.67 -6.71
C ASP A 188 -24.25 -9.04 -6.06
N MET A 189 -23.15 -9.23 -5.36
CA MET A 189 -22.82 -10.48 -4.67
C MET A 189 -23.46 -10.60 -3.27
N GLY A 190 -24.23 -9.61 -2.83
CA GLY A 190 -25.02 -9.62 -1.62
C GLY A 190 -24.35 -9.22 -0.38
#